data_b25cfa23c5960e6fed3f38ace79c9eb1
#
_entry.id   b25cfa23c5960e6fed3f38ace79c9eb1
#
_cell.length_a   1.000
_cell.length_b   1.000
_cell.length_c   1.000
_cell.angle_alpha   90.00
_cell.angle_beta   90.00
_cell.angle_gamma   90.00
#
_symmetry.space_group_name_H-M   'P 1'
#
loop_
_entity.id
_entity.type
_entity.pdbx_description
1 polymer ?
#
loop_
_entity_poly.entity_id
_entity_poly.type
_entity_poly.pdbx_seq_one_letter_code
_entity_poly.pdbx_strand_id
1 'polypeptide(L)'
;MTVKITPNDRGNPPGKLADAELHFTEGPLEGLKLIGFSIWEQRRGGGGGRNVTFPARQYNVNGERRSFALLRPIVDTSAQDGVRELILAAYAEAEAAAAA
;
A
#
# COMPACT_ATOMS: atom_id res chain seq x y z
N MET A 1 0.92 -12.71 9.42
CA MET A 1 1.18 -11.87 8.25
C MET A 1 2.06 -10.69 8.65
N THR A 2 3.08 -10.43 7.88
CA THR A 2 3.97 -9.28 8.13
C THR A 2 3.97 -8.36 6.93
N VAL A 3 4.37 -7.10 7.16
CA VAL A 3 4.45 -6.09 6.10
C VAL A 3 5.91 -5.71 5.93
N LYS A 4 6.39 -5.79 4.69
CA LYS A 4 7.74 -5.34 4.36
C LYS A 4 7.66 -3.97 3.69
N ILE A 5 8.39 -3.01 4.22
CA ILE A 5 8.44 -1.65 3.71
C ILE A 5 9.77 -1.42 2.99
N THR A 6 9.68 -0.89 1.78
CA THR A 6 10.87 -0.49 1.00
C THR A 6 10.76 1.01 0.77
N PRO A 7 11.54 1.83 1.50
CA PRO A 7 11.48 3.28 1.35
C PRO A 7 11.84 3.71 -0.07
N ASN A 8 11.16 4.75 -0.56
CA ASN A 8 11.45 5.34 -1.86
C ASN A 8 12.36 6.54 -1.66
N ASP A 9 13.65 6.35 -1.84
CA ASP A 9 14.66 7.39 -1.66
C ASP A 9 15.03 8.09 -2.96
N ARG A 10 14.38 7.75 -4.07
CA ARG A 10 14.67 8.33 -5.38
C ARG A 10 13.91 9.61 -5.69
N GLY A 11 12.88 9.92 -4.89
CA GLY A 11 12.05 11.08 -5.13
C GLY A 11 11.10 10.97 -6.32
N ASN A 12 11.00 9.81 -6.95
CA ASN A 12 10.12 9.57 -8.10
C ASN A 12 9.26 8.34 -7.86
N PRO A 13 7.96 8.41 -8.13
CA PRO A 13 7.22 9.63 -8.48
C PRO A 13 7.08 10.57 -7.27
N PRO A 14 6.86 11.87 -7.52
CA PRO A 14 6.71 12.83 -6.43
C PRO A 14 5.60 12.44 -5.46
N GLY A 15 5.88 12.55 -4.18
CA GLY A 15 4.92 12.20 -3.13
C GLY A 15 4.90 10.74 -2.72
N LYS A 16 5.58 9.86 -3.44
CA LYS A 16 5.65 8.45 -3.06
C LYS A 16 6.69 8.27 -1.97
N LEU A 17 6.25 7.76 -0.83
CA LEU A 17 7.10 7.57 0.36
C LEU A 17 7.76 6.21 0.39
N ALA A 18 7.04 5.16 -0.01
CA ALA A 18 7.54 3.80 0.06
C ALA A 18 6.67 2.84 -0.75
N ASP A 19 7.23 1.66 -0.99
CA ASP A 19 6.47 0.50 -1.45
C ASP A 19 6.25 -0.43 -0.28
N ALA A 20 5.18 -1.20 -0.32
CA ALA A 20 4.88 -2.17 0.72
C ALA A 20 4.48 -3.51 0.11
N GLU A 21 4.81 -4.59 0.80
CA GLU A 21 4.37 -5.94 0.43
C GLU A 21 3.85 -6.65 1.66
N LEU A 22 2.84 -7.50 1.45
CA LEU A 22 2.31 -8.36 2.49
C LEU A 22 2.97 -9.72 2.38
N HIS A 23 3.59 -10.20 3.45
CA HIS A 23 4.20 -11.52 3.52
C HIS A 23 3.30 -12.43 4.35
N PHE A 24 2.82 -13.50 3.74
CA PHE A 24 1.92 -14.44 4.40
C PHE A 24 2.75 -15.47 5.16
N THR A 25 2.58 -15.51 6.47
CA THR A 25 3.37 -16.35 7.36
C THR A 25 2.59 -17.51 7.94
N GLU A 26 1.30 -17.62 7.61
CA GLU A 26 0.43 -18.69 8.09
C GLU A 26 -0.74 -18.88 7.15
N GLY A 27 -1.43 -19.99 7.28
CA GLY A 27 -2.60 -20.30 6.49
C GLY A 27 -2.25 -20.79 5.08
N PRO A 28 -3.26 -20.88 4.20
CA PRO A 28 -3.06 -21.43 2.85
C PRO A 28 -2.11 -20.65 1.98
N LEU A 29 -1.88 -19.36 2.27
CA LEU A 29 -0.99 -18.52 1.49
C LEU A 29 0.43 -18.44 2.07
N GLU A 30 0.73 -19.22 3.11
CA GLU A 30 2.04 -19.21 3.74
C GLU A 30 3.17 -19.38 2.71
N GLY A 31 4.19 -18.53 2.84
CA GLY A 31 5.33 -18.55 1.93
C GLY A 31 5.15 -17.69 0.68
N LEU A 32 3.98 -17.10 0.50
CA LEU A 32 3.71 -16.20 -0.63
C LEU A 32 3.68 -14.76 -0.16
N LYS A 33 3.81 -13.83 -1.11
CA LYS A 33 3.68 -12.41 -0.82
C LYS A 33 2.81 -11.73 -1.86
N LEU A 34 2.15 -10.65 -1.44
CA LEU A 34 1.36 -9.79 -2.32
C LEU A 34 2.07 -8.46 -2.45
N ILE A 35 2.40 -8.09 -3.67
CA ILE A 35 3.13 -6.85 -3.98
C ILE A 35 2.21 -5.82 -4.62
N GLY A 36 2.68 -4.58 -4.72
CA GLY A 36 1.97 -3.54 -5.46
C GLY A 36 1.31 -2.48 -4.61
N PHE A 37 1.54 -2.49 -3.30
CA PHE A 37 1.07 -1.40 -2.43
C PHE A 37 2.07 -0.26 -2.46
N SER A 38 1.56 0.97 -2.48
CA SER A 38 2.39 2.18 -2.41
C SER A 38 1.87 3.10 -1.32
N ILE A 39 2.78 3.76 -0.64
CA ILE A 39 2.45 4.72 0.42
C ILE A 39 2.79 6.10 -0.10
N TRP A 40 1.82 7.02 0.01
CA TRP A 40 1.91 8.36 -0.55
C TRP A 40 1.71 9.41 0.52
N GLU A 41 2.40 10.53 0.35
CA GLU A 41 2.17 11.71 1.14
C GLU A 41 0.88 12.37 0.69
N GLN A 42 -0.02 12.64 1.63
CA GLN A 42 -1.27 13.30 1.35
C GLN A 42 -1.17 14.77 1.74
N ARG A 43 -1.15 15.65 0.74
CA ARG A 43 -0.99 17.09 0.97
C ARG A 43 -2.31 17.84 1.06
N ARG A 44 -3.41 17.23 0.61
CA ARG A 44 -4.72 17.87 0.64
C ARG A 44 -5.40 17.63 1.97
N GLY A 45 -6.11 18.65 2.46
CA GLY A 45 -6.86 18.54 3.69
C GLY A 45 -6.14 19.01 4.94
N GLY A 46 -4.95 19.58 4.80
CA GLY A 46 -4.25 20.27 5.89
C GLY A 46 -3.77 19.40 7.05
N GLY A 47 -3.72 18.09 6.88
CA GLY A 47 -3.43 17.22 7.99
C GLY A 47 -2.12 16.43 7.94
N GLY A 48 -1.31 16.56 6.89
CA GLY A 48 -0.09 15.79 6.79
C GLY A 48 -0.30 14.29 6.83
N GLY A 49 -1.46 13.81 6.40
CA GLY A 49 -1.78 12.40 6.40
C GLY A 49 -1.06 11.62 5.31
N ARG A 50 -1.18 10.32 5.38
CA ARG A 50 -0.60 9.41 4.40
C ARG A 50 -1.70 8.57 3.79
N ASN A 51 -1.50 8.19 2.53
CA ASN A 51 -2.46 7.37 1.79
C ASN A 51 -1.77 6.11 1.28
N VAL A 52 -2.54 5.03 1.17
CA VAL A 52 -2.05 3.77 0.62
C VAL A 52 -2.85 3.44 -0.63
N THR A 53 -2.15 3.19 -1.73
CA THR A 53 -2.78 2.68 -2.94
C THR A 53 -2.58 1.18 -3.00
N PHE A 54 -3.63 0.46 -3.38
CA PHE A 54 -3.65 -0.99 -3.43
C PHE A 54 -3.25 -1.46 -4.83
N PRO A 55 -2.77 -2.70 -4.95
CA PRO A 55 -2.44 -3.23 -6.27
C PRO A 55 -3.67 -3.24 -7.17
N ALA A 56 -3.46 -2.80 -8.41
CA ALA A 56 -4.53 -2.68 -9.38
C ALA A 56 -4.03 -3.10 -10.76
N ARG A 57 -4.95 -3.59 -11.58
CA ARG A 57 -4.64 -3.92 -12.96
C ARG A 57 -5.17 -2.80 -13.85
N GLN A 58 -4.35 -2.33 -14.77
CA GLN A 58 -4.74 -1.33 -15.75
C GLN A 58 -5.13 -2.00 -17.06
N TYR A 59 -6.13 -1.43 -17.70
CA TYR A 59 -6.61 -1.94 -18.99
C TYR A 59 -7.17 -0.77 -19.80
N ASN A 60 -7.27 -0.97 -21.11
CA ASN A 60 -7.79 0.04 -22.03
C ASN A 60 -9.15 -0.38 -22.56
N VAL A 61 -10.11 0.55 -22.55
CA VAL A 61 -11.44 0.37 -23.14
C VAL A 61 -11.69 1.57 -24.04
N ASN A 62 -11.80 1.32 -25.34
CA ASN A 62 -12.05 2.37 -26.32
C ASN A 62 -11.07 3.54 -26.23
N GLY A 63 -9.79 3.24 -25.99
CA GLY A 63 -8.77 4.28 -25.86
C GLY A 63 -8.69 4.94 -24.48
N GLU A 64 -9.60 4.61 -23.58
CA GLU A 64 -9.54 5.10 -22.21
C GLU A 64 -8.78 4.15 -21.31
N ARG A 65 -7.89 4.69 -20.48
CA ARG A 65 -7.16 3.92 -19.50
C ARG A 65 -8.02 3.79 -18.25
N ARG A 66 -8.26 2.54 -17.83
CA ARG A 66 -9.01 2.23 -16.62
C ARG A 66 -8.21 1.32 -15.73
N SER A 67 -8.56 1.28 -14.44
CA SER A 67 -7.94 0.37 -13.49
C SER A 67 -8.99 -0.25 -12.59
N PHE A 68 -8.69 -1.44 -12.07
CA PHE A 68 -9.51 -2.05 -11.02
C PHE A 68 -8.60 -2.69 -9.99
N ALA A 69 -9.02 -2.60 -8.74
CA ALA A 69 -8.26 -3.14 -7.63
C ALA A 69 -8.23 -4.67 -7.69
N LEU A 70 -7.07 -5.25 -7.42
CA LEU A 70 -6.89 -6.71 -7.37
C LEU A 70 -7.23 -7.26 -5.99
N LEU A 71 -7.02 -6.47 -4.94
CA LEU A 71 -7.41 -6.83 -3.58
C LEU A 71 -8.65 -6.02 -3.22
N ARG A 72 -9.78 -6.70 -3.10
CA ARG A 72 -11.09 -6.07 -2.97
C ARG A 72 -11.83 -6.63 -1.77
N PRO A 73 -12.60 -5.79 -1.06
CA PRO A 73 -13.45 -6.29 0.02
C PRO A 73 -14.59 -7.13 -0.54
N ILE A 74 -14.98 -8.16 0.20
CA ILE A 74 -16.09 -9.03 -0.20
C ILE A 74 -17.42 -8.44 0.26
N VAL A 75 -17.46 -7.92 1.48
CA VAL A 75 -18.70 -7.44 2.11
C VAL A 75 -18.74 -5.93 2.19
N ASP A 76 -17.74 -5.34 2.85
CA ASP A 76 -17.67 -3.89 3.02
C ASP A 76 -16.21 -3.43 3.08
N THR A 77 -16.01 -2.11 3.18
CA THR A 77 -14.68 -1.53 3.13
C THR A 77 -13.85 -1.73 4.39
N SER A 78 -14.42 -2.29 5.45
CA SER A 78 -13.70 -2.43 6.72
C SER A 78 -12.46 -3.33 6.58
N ALA A 79 -12.55 -4.40 5.78
CA ALA A 79 -11.41 -5.27 5.53
C ALA A 79 -10.27 -4.52 4.82
N GLN A 80 -10.62 -3.67 3.88
CA GLN A 80 -9.66 -2.85 3.15
C GLN A 80 -9.02 -1.81 4.06
N ASP A 81 -9.81 -1.19 4.93
CA ASP A 81 -9.32 -0.22 5.90
C ASP A 81 -8.35 -0.87 6.88
N GLY A 82 -8.62 -2.10 7.30
CA GLY A 82 -7.73 -2.85 8.18
C GLY A 82 -6.37 -3.09 7.55
N VAL A 83 -6.33 -3.44 6.27
CA VAL A 83 -5.06 -3.62 5.55
C VAL A 83 -4.32 -2.28 5.42
N ARG A 84 -5.05 -1.21 5.13
CA ARG A 84 -4.45 0.13 5.03
C ARG A 84 -3.80 0.54 6.35
N GLU A 85 -4.49 0.35 7.46
CA GLU A 85 -3.97 0.68 8.78
C GLU A 85 -2.74 -0.16 9.13
N LEU A 86 -2.75 -1.44 8.78
CA LEU A 86 -1.62 -2.33 9.01
C LEU A 86 -0.37 -1.84 8.27
N ILE A 87 -0.53 -1.44 7.01
CA ILE A 87 0.56 -0.94 6.19
C ILE A 87 1.09 0.38 6.73
N LEU A 88 0.20 1.29 7.11
CA LEU A 88 0.60 2.59 7.66
C LEU A 88 1.33 2.43 9.00
N ALA A 89 0.90 1.50 9.84
CA ALA A 89 1.59 1.21 11.10
C ALA A 89 2.99 0.66 10.86
N ALA A 90 3.13 -0.24 9.90
CA ALA A 90 4.44 -0.79 9.54
C ALA A 90 5.37 0.30 8.99
N TYR A 91 4.83 1.21 8.19
CA TYR A 91 5.63 2.33 7.69
C TYR A 91 6.09 3.25 8.81
N ALA A 92 5.22 3.55 9.77
CA ALA A 92 5.58 4.39 10.90
C ALA A 92 6.71 3.76 11.73
N GLU A 93 6.67 2.44 11.93
CA GLU A 93 7.74 1.73 12.61
C GLU A 93 9.06 1.76 11.84
N ALA A 94 8.99 1.58 10.52
CA ALA A 94 10.18 1.63 9.67
C ALA A 94 10.79 3.03 9.66
N GLU A 95 9.95 4.06 9.63
CA GLU A 95 10.38 5.44 9.68
C GLU A 95 11.06 5.77 11.02
N ALA A 96 10.49 5.32 12.12
CA ALA A 96 11.06 5.52 13.44
C ALA A 96 12.40 4.79 13.59
N ALA A 97 12.51 3.59 13.06
CA ALA A 97 13.75 2.83 13.10
C ALA A 97 14.85 3.50 12.28
N ALA A 98 14.51 4.09 11.14
CA ALA A 98 15.48 4.81 10.31
C ALA A 98 15.95 6.12 10.95
N ALA A 99 15.13 6.72 11.80
CA ALA A 99 15.45 7.97 12.49
C ALA A 99 16.27 7.76 13.77
N ALA A 100 16.35 6.54 14.24
CA ALA A 100 17.05 6.20 15.48
C ALA A 100 18.57 6.22 15.34
#